data_ccea66ad4469e3d192f68d28a71d0a60
#
_entry.id   ccea66ad4469e3d192f68d28a71d0a60
#
_cell.length_a   1.000
_cell.length_b   1.000
_cell.length_c   1.000
_cell.angle_alpha   90.00
_cell.angle_beta   90.00
_cell.angle_gamma   90.00
#
_symmetry.space_group_name_H-M   'P 1'
#
loop_
_entity.id
_entity.type
_entity.pdbx_description
1 polymer ?
#
loop_
_entity_poly.entity_id
_entity_poly.type
_entity_poly.pdbx_seq_one_letter_code
_entity_poly.pdbx_strand_id
1 'polypeptide(L)'
;LSRDRRLLYGLMGGFIPVALLFIYHTICFGGPFTTAYAYPNGPIDDGIHKYYDENFHGFSLPPLNQIWGLTFGTFRGVFWYIPVAFPCLIGLYMAFRQHKAFRPEWVLICGVLCTQFLFNATMHTNYWIGGWEFGPRFLTPVIPFLILPLVFVVHGRLQATAVSILIAVSILINWAGAIYGPSNSIFGVLTLFLLSGPSTPLYLFISDYIQSYTSWSISISPYGSFLMLGVLIYVLWRYSPLPVKE
;
A
#
# COMPACT_ATOMS: atom_id res chain seq x y z
N LEU A 1 -30.89 9.92 -15.71
CA LEU A 1 -30.87 10.61 -14.42
C LEU A 1 -30.17 11.94 -14.57
N SER A 2 -30.75 13.03 -14.04
CA SER A 2 -30.11 14.33 -14.00
C SER A 2 -28.80 14.24 -13.18
N ARG A 3 -27.81 15.08 -13.48
CA ARG A 3 -26.52 15.15 -12.77
C ARG A 3 -26.71 15.28 -11.25
N ASP A 4 -27.68 16.04 -10.83
CA ASP A 4 -27.99 16.29 -9.41
C ASP A 4 -28.49 15.05 -8.68
N ARG A 5 -29.31 14.22 -9.34
CA ARG A 5 -29.76 12.94 -8.75
C ARG A 5 -28.65 11.93 -8.56
N ARG A 6 -27.69 11.88 -9.49
CA ARG A 6 -26.51 11.01 -9.37
C ARG A 6 -25.63 11.40 -8.19
N LEU A 7 -25.42 12.71 -8.03
CA LEU A 7 -24.71 13.26 -6.89
C LEU A 7 -25.40 12.92 -5.56
N LEU A 8 -26.74 13.09 -5.49
CA LEU A 8 -27.53 12.76 -4.33
C LEU A 8 -27.42 11.29 -3.93
N TYR A 9 -27.53 10.36 -4.89
CA TYR A 9 -27.36 8.93 -4.62
C TYR A 9 -25.95 8.59 -4.17
N GLY A 10 -24.92 9.24 -4.72
CA GLY A 10 -23.55 9.09 -4.27
C GLY A 10 -23.34 9.54 -2.83
N LEU A 11 -23.89 10.70 -2.46
CA LEU A 11 -23.85 11.23 -1.10
C LEU A 11 -24.61 10.34 -0.11
N MET A 12 -25.80 9.86 -0.49
CA MET A 12 -26.59 8.93 0.35
C MET A 12 -25.85 7.61 0.57
N GLY A 13 -25.22 7.07 -0.49
CA GLY A 13 -24.41 5.85 -0.38
C GLY A 13 -23.20 6.01 0.53
N GLY A 14 -22.54 7.17 0.49
CA GLY A 14 -21.42 7.50 1.39
C GLY A 14 -21.84 7.80 2.83
N PHE A 15 -23.05 8.29 3.03
CA PHE A 15 -23.56 8.64 4.37
C PHE A 15 -23.72 7.41 5.27
N ILE A 16 -24.18 6.29 4.72
CA ILE A 16 -24.43 5.06 5.49
C ILE A 16 -23.16 4.56 6.22
N PRO A 17 -22.03 4.31 5.55
CA PRO A 17 -20.82 3.86 6.24
C PRO A 17 -20.28 4.88 7.23
N VAL A 18 -20.40 6.18 6.95
CA VAL A 18 -19.98 7.24 7.87
C VAL A 18 -20.86 7.26 9.12
N ALA A 19 -22.18 7.14 8.98
CA ALA A 19 -23.11 7.05 10.10
C ALA A 19 -22.83 5.83 10.97
N LEU A 20 -22.59 4.68 10.35
CA LEU A 20 -22.22 3.44 11.07
C LEU A 20 -20.90 3.60 11.82
N LEU A 21 -19.91 4.26 11.23
CA LEU A 21 -18.64 4.56 11.88
C LEU A 21 -18.85 5.45 13.11
N PHE A 22 -19.66 6.50 13.00
CA PHE A 22 -19.95 7.39 14.13
C PHE A 22 -20.71 6.70 15.25
N ILE A 23 -21.66 5.83 14.92
CA ILE A 23 -22.37 5.00 15.89
C ILE A 23 -21.36 4.07 16.61
N TYR A 24 -20.51 3.38 15.85
CA TYR A 24 -19.45 2.54 16.40
C TYR A 24 -18.54 3.33 17.35
N HIS A 25 -18.03 4.50 16.92
CA HIS A 25 -17.17 5.32 17.76
C HIS A 25 -17.87 5.78 19.03
N THR A 26 -19.14 6.17 18.93
CA THR A 26 -19.92 6.60 20.08
C THR A 26 -20.12 5.48 21.10
N ILE A 27 -20.42 4.27 20.62
CA ILE A 27 -20.63 3.10 21.50
C ILE A 27 -19.31 2.63 22.13
N CYS A 28 -18.24 2.55 21.34
CA CYS A 28 -16.96 2.00 21.80
C CYS A 28 -16.09 3.00 22.56
N PHE A 29 -16.15 4.29 22.19
CA PHE A 29 -15.21 5.31 22.67
C PHE A 29 -15.90 6.55 23.26
N GLY A 30 -17.21 6.52 23.44
CA GLY A 30 -17.96 7.58 24.11
C GLY A 30 -18.23 8.85 23.29
N GLY A 31 -17.81 8.88 21.99
CA GLY A 31 -18.07 10.04 21.12
C GLY A 31 -17.83 9.75 19.65
N PRO A 32 -18.58 10.42 18.73
CA PRO A 32 -18.50 10.11 17.29
C PRO A 32 -17.13 10.41 16.66
N PHE A 33 -16.35 11.31 17.25
CA PHE A 33 -15.01 11.71 16.80
C PHE A 33 -13.90 11.15 17.69
N THR A 34 -14.23 10.42 18.75
CA THR A 34 -13.25 9.81 19.63
C THR A 34 -12.82 8.47 19.04
N THR A 35 -11.52 8.24 18.95
CA THR A 35 -10.94 7.00 18.41
C THR A 35 -10.23 6.21 19.50
N ALA A 36 -9.85 4.96 19.21
CA ALA A 36 -9.08 4.13 20.13
C ALA A 36 -7.76 4.79 20.57
N TYR A 37 -7.20 5.68 19.76
CA TYR A 37 -5.96 6.42 20.07
C TYR A 37 -6.10 7.44 21.21
N ALA A 38 -7.31 7.75 21.63
CA ALA A 38 -7.53 8.59 22.81
C ALA A 38 -7.26 7.85 24.14
N TYR A 39 -7.09 6.55 24.10
CA TYR A 39 -6.92 5.71 25.29
C TYR A 39 -5.53 5.08 25.33
N PRO A 40 -4.91 5.00 26.54
CA PRO A 40 -3.61 4.33 26.69
C PRO A 40 -3.72 2.84 26.38
N ASN A 41 -2.75 2.31 25.68
CA ASN A 41 -2.67 0.90 25.23
C ASN A 41 -2.27 -0.09 26.37
N GLY A 42 -2.66 0.14 27.61
CA GLY A 42 -2.33 -0.73 28.74
C GLY A 42 -0.86 -0.58 29.22
N PRO A 43 -0.23 -1.64 29.75
CA PRO A 43 1.09 -1.53 30.36
C PRO A 43 2.23 -1.26 29.36
N ILE A 44 2.01 -1.46 28.06
CA ILE A 44 2.94 -1.07 26.99
C ILE A 44 2.35 0.16 26.32
N ASP A 45 2.44 1.28 27.00
CA ASP A 45 2.09 2.57 26.45
C ASP A 45 3.23 3.03 25.51
N ASP A 46 2.97 3.01 24.20
CA ASP A 46 3.89 3.56 23.20
C ASP A 46 3.84 5.09 23.11
N GLY A 47 3.06 5.73 24.01
CA GLY A 47 2.90 7.18 24.06
C GLY A 47 1.99 7.75 22.98
N ILE A 48 1.26 6.93 22.22
CA ILE A 48 0.36 7.38 21.15
C ILE A 48 -0.70 8.33 21.71
N HIS A 49 -1.35 7.99 22.82
CA HIS A 49 -2.38 8.84 23.43
C HIS A 49 -1.85 10.22 23.82
N LYS A 50 -0.57 10.32 24.23
CA LYS A 50 0.08 11.55 24.62
C LYS A 50 0.12 12.59 23.49
N TYR A 51 0.25 12.14 22.26
CA TYR A 51 0.26 13.01 21.08
C TYR A 51 -1.15 13.24 20.51
N TYR A 52 -2.12 12.38 20.87
CA TYR A 52 -3.51 12.57 20.49
C TYR A 52 -4.10 13.87 21.10
N ASP A 53 -3.67 14.22 22.29
CA ASP A 53 -4.09 15.44 22.97
C ASP A 53 -3.33 16.70 22.49
N GLU A 54 -2.24 16.52 21.74
CA GLU A 54 -1.52 17.62 21.12
C GLU A 54 -2.21 18.07 19.83
N ASN A 55 -2.36 19.39 19.63
CA ASN A 55 -3.02 20.00 18.47
C ASN A 55 -4.45 19.45 18.26
N PHE A 56 -4.86 19.28 17.00
CA PHE A 56 -6.14 18.68 16.66
C PHE A 56 -5.98 17.17 16.47
N HIS A 57 -6.16 16.39 17.56
CA HIS A 57 -6.05 14.92 17.55
C HIS A 57 -4.72 14.38 16.95
N GLY A 58 -3.62 15.05 17.26
CA GLY A 58 -2.31 14.66 16.73
C GLY A 58 -2.03 15.14 15.30
N PHE A 59 -2.90 15.95 14.69
CA PHE A 59 -2.65 16.52 13.36
C PHE A 59 -2.02 17.90 13.46
N SER A 60 -1.03 18.15 12.61
CA SER A 60 -0.35 19.44 12.48
C SER A 60 -0.26 19.87 11.02
N LEU A 61 0.15 21.10 10.77
CA LEU A 61 0.51 21.48 9.39
C LEU A 61 1.62 20.59 8.88
N PRO A 62 1.54 20.08 7.62
CA PRO A 62 2.50 19.13 7.10
C PRO A 62 3.90 19.77 6.98
N PRO A 63 4.87 19.36 7.79
CA PRO A 63 6.23 19.89 7.69
C PRO A 63 6.92 19.34 6.44
N LEU A 64 7.82 20.14 5.86
CA LEU A 64 8.50 19.81 4.59
C LEU A 64 9.30 18.50 4.66
N ASN A 65 9.86 18.17 5.82
CA ASN A 65 10.60 16.92 6.01
C ASN A 65 9.69 15.69 5.90
N GLN A 66 8.42 15.76 6.32
CA GLN A 66 7.46 14.67 6.16
C GLN A 66 7.00 14.53 4.71
N ILE A 67 6.75 15.67 4.03
CA ILE A 67 6.45 15.67 2.59
C ILE A 67 7.60 15.02 1.82
N TRP A 68 8.83 15.42 2.10
CA TRP A 68 10.03 14.81 1.50
C TRP A 68 10.15 13.33 1.85
N GLY A 69 9.96 12.99 3.13
CA GLY A 69 10.04 11.62 3.63
C GLY A 69 9.04 10.67 2.94
N LEU A 70 7.80 11.14 2.69
CA LEU A 70 6.75 10.36 2.01
C LEU A 70 6.92 10.30 0.48
N THR A 71 7.66 11.23 -0.12
CA THR A 71 7.90 11.23 -1.58
C THR A 71 9.23 10.55 -1.92
N PHE A 72 10.34 11.10 -1.47
CA PHE A 72 11.70 10.73 -1.87
C PHE A 72 12.55 10.13 -0.76
N GLY A 73 12.07 10.08 0.48
CA GLY A 73 12.79 9.45 1.57
C GLY A 73 12.98 7.95 1.36
N THR A 74 14.17 7.43 1.59
CA THR A 74 14.48 5.99 1.42
C THR A 74 13.77 5.10 2.43
N PHE A 75 13.22 5.68 3.51
CA PHE A 75 12.54 4.96 4.56
C PHE A 75 11.02 4.79 4.30
N ARG A 76 10.35 5.80 3.69
CA ARG A 76 8.89 5.77 3.46
C ARG A 76 8.47 6.41 2.13
N GLY A 77 9.41 6.83 1.30
CA GLY A 77 9.11 7.57 0.08
C GLY A 77 8.47 6.70 -1.00
N VAL A 78 7.27 7.09 -1.44
CA VAL A 78 6.48 6.34 -2.41
C VAL A 78 7.25 5.97 -3.68
N PHE A 79 8.15 6.85 -4.14
CA PHE A 79 8.91 6.59 -5.38
C PHE A 79 9.98 5.51 -5.25
N TRP A 80 10.45 5.23 -4.06
CA TRP A 80 11.36 4.10 -3.82
C TRP A 80 10.62 2.77 -3.73
N TYR A 81 9.44 2.75 -3.12
CA TYR A 81 8.65 1.53 -2.92
C TYR A 81 7.77 1.19 -4.13
N ILE A 82 7.37 2.22 -4.88
CA ILE A 82 6.50 2.11 -6.04
C ILE A 82 7.09 2.94 -7.19
N PRO A 83 8.22 2.51 -7.80
CA PRO A 83 8.85 3.25 -8.90
C PRO A 83 7.91 3.54 -10.07
N VAL A 84 6.91 2.70 -10.30
CA VAL A 84 5.87 2.91 -11.30
C VAL A 84 5.01 4.16 -11.04
N ALA A 85 5.06 4.74 -9.84
CA ALA A 85 4.38 6.00 -9.55
C ALA A 85 4.85 7.18 -10.42
N PHE A 86 6.11 7.19 -10.85
CA PHE A 86 6.62 8.24 -11.74
C PHE A 86 5.85 8.31 -13.07
N PRO A 87 5.78 7.24 -13.90
CA PRO A 87 4.98 7.28 -15.11
C PRO A 87 3.49 7.47 -14.84
N CYS A 88 2.96 7.07 -13.67
CA CYS A 88 1.57 7.35 -13.30
C CYS A 88 1.30 8.86 -13.22
N LEU A 89 2.18 9.64 -12.61
CA LEU A 89 2.05 11.10 -12.55
C LEU A 89 2.14 11.75 -13.94
N ILE A 90 3.01 11.24 -14.81
CA ILE A 90 3.08 11.67 -16.22
C ILE A 90 1.76 11.37 -16.91
N GLY A 91 1.23 10.16 -16.74
CA GLY A 91 -0.07 9.76 -17.27
C GLY A 91 -1.21 10.63 -16.79
N LEU A 92 -1.22 10.98 -15.51
CA LEU A 92 -2.21 11.88 -14.93
C LEU A 92 -2.16 13.29 -15.56
N TYR A 93 -0.96 13.84 -15.76
CA TYR A 93 -0.78 15.10 -16.49
C TYR A 93 -1.30 15.00 -17.92
N MET A 94 -0.98 13.92 -18.65
CA MET A 94 -1.45 13.67 -20.02
C MET A 94 -2.98 13.54 -20.07
N ALA A 95 -3.59 12.85 -19.11
CA ALA A 95 -5.03 12.70 -19.01
C ALA A 95 -5.75 14.07 -18.90
N PHE A 96 -5.23 14.97 -18.08
CA PHE A 96 -5.78 16.33 -17.96
C PHE A 96 -5.65 17.14 -19.27
N ARG A 97 -4.56 16.96 -20.01
CA ARG A 97 -4.29 17.71 -21.22
C ARG A 97 -5.11 17.21 -22.41
N GLN A 98 -5.20 15.89 -22.56
CA GLN A 98 -5.73 15.25 -23.76
C GLN A 98 -7.22 14.89 -23.65
N HIS A 99 -7.70 14.54 -22.45
CA HIS A 99 -9.05 13.99 -22.25
C HIS A 99 -9.96 14.94 -21.48
N LYS A 100 -10.31 16.06 -22.10
CA LYS A 100 -11.13 17.12 -21.48
C LYS A 100 -12.52 16.63 -21.03
N ALA A 101 -13.09 15.63 -21.69
CA ALA A 101 -14.40 15.07 -21.38
C ALA A 101 -14.43 14.36 -20.00
N PHE A 102 -13.31 13.80 -19.57
CA PHE A 102 -13.16 13.06 -18.28
C PHE A 102 -12.44 13.88 -17.21
N ARG A 103 -12.38 15.21 -17.36
CA ARG A 103 -11.73 16.07 -16.36
C ARG A 103 -12.30 15.93 -14.94
N PRO A 104 -13.62 15.79 -14.72
CA PRO A 104 -14.15 15.62 -13.38
C PRO A 104 -13.63 14.37 -12.69
N GLU A 105 -13.48 13.25 -13.41
CA GLU A 105 -12.94 11.98 -12.89
C GLU A 105 -11.47 12.13 -12.50
N TRP A 106 -10.67 12.80 -13.33
CA TRP A 106 -9.26 13.08 -13.02
C TRP A 106 -9.09 14.06 -11.87
N VAL A 107 -9.98 15.06 -11.74
CA VAL A 107 -10.00 15.94 -10.55
C VAL A 107 -10.33 15.15 -9.31
N LEU A 108 -11.29 14.21 -9.38
CA LEU A 108 -11.62 13.33 -8.25
C LEU A 108 -10.42 12.47 -7.86
N ILE A 109 -9.75 11.84 -8.82
CA ILE A 109 -8.56 11.03 -8.57
C ILE A 109 -7.45 11.87 -7.92
N CYS A 110 -7.15 13.05 -8.45
CA CYS A 110 -6.21 13.97 -7.83
C CYS A 110 -6.63 14.35 -6.41
N GLY A 111 -7.91 14.63 -6.21
CA GLY A 111 -8.46 14.95 -4.89
C GLY A 111 -8.23 13.83 -3.89
N VAL A 112 -8.52 12.59 -4.26
CA VAL A 112 -8.29 11.39 -3.42
C VAL A 112 -6.80 11.22 -3.11
N LEU A 113 -5.92 11.30 -4.12
CA LEU A 113 -4.47 11.19 -3.96
C LEU A 113 -3.91 12.29 -3.05
N CYS A 114 -4.29 13.55 -3.30
CA CYS A 114 -3.83 14.70 -2.51
C CYS A 114 -4.34 14.63 -1.07
N THR A 115 -5.63 14.31 -0.87
CA THR A 115 -6.22 14.24 0.47
C THR A 115 -5.54 13.16 1.31
N GLN A 116 -5.35 11.96 0.75
CA GLN A 116 -4.69 10.87 1.47
C GLN A 116 -3.21 11.18 1.76
N PHE A 117 -2.52 11.78 0.80
CA PHE A 117 -1.13 12.20 0.98
C PHE A 117 -0.99 13.27 2.07
N LEU A 118 -1.81 14.33 2.00
CA LEU A 118 -1.82 15.40 2.99
C LEU A 118 -2.23 14.89 4.36
N PHE A 119 -3.29 14.05 4.43
CA PHE A 119 -3.69 13.42 5.68
C PHE A 119 -2.52 12.69 6.34
N ASN A 120 -1.77 11.89 5.59
CA ASN A 120 -0.61 11.20 6.11
C ASN A 120 0.54 12.18 6.50
N ALA A 121 0.77 13.21 5.68
CA ALA A 121 1.80 14.22 5.95
C ALA A 121 1.46 15.15 7.12
N THR A 122 0.19 15.26 7.55
CA THR A 122 -0.24 16.06 8.70
C THR A 122 -0.21 15.31 10.02
N MET A 123 0.00 13.98 9.99
CA MET A 123 0.12 13.18 11.22
C MET A 123 1.35 13.63 12.03
N HIS A 124 1.24 13.50 13.36
CA HIS A 124 2.35 13.83 14.26
C HIS A 124 3.67 13.20 13.82
N THR A 125 4.79 13.85 14.16
CA THR A 125 6.16 13.54 13.72
C THR A 125 6.56 12.07 13.83
N ASN A 126 5.97 11.32 14.76
CA ASN A 126 6.28 9.90 14.95
C ASN A 126 5.30 8.95 14.25
N TYR A 127 4.16 9.44 13.72
CA TYR A 127 3.09 8.59 13.16
C TYR A 127 3.00 8.59 11.64
N TRP A 128 3.48 9.64 10.97
CA TRP A 128 3.48 9.71 9.51
C TRP A 128 4.26 8.54 8.86
N ILE A 129 5.19 7.93 9.62
CA ILE A 129 5.97 6.77 9.19
C ILE A 129 5.17 5.48 9.16
N GLY A 130 3.94 5.43 9.71
CA GLY A 130 3.08 4.26 9.67
C GLY A 130 3.45 3.13 10.63
N GLY A 131 4.23 3.42 11.69
CA GLY A 131 4.66 2.43 12.68
C GLY A 131 5.72 1.44 12.15
N TRP A 132 5.68 0.20 12.61
CA TRP A 132 6.66 -0.87 12.31
C TRP A 132 6.40 -1.58 10.97
N GLU A 133 5.75 -0.94 10.02
CA GLU A 133 5.43 -1.51 8.73
C GLU A 133 6.47 -1.16 7.66
N PHE A 134 6.48 -1.91 6.56
CA PHE A 134 7.36 -1.66 5.43
C PHE A 134 6.69 -0.69 4.43
N GLY A 135 7.42 0.35 4.00
CA GLY A 135 6.96 1.31 3.00
C GLY A 135 5.88 2.30 3.48
N PRO A 136 5.30 3.08 2.56
CA PRO A 136 4.29 4.09 2.86
C PRO A 136 2.90 3.46 3.01
N ARG A 137 2.69 2.70 4.08
CA ARG A 137 1.48 1.90 4.38
C ARG A 137 0.19 2.70 4.21
N PHE A 138 0.15 3.93 4.72
CA PHE A 138 -1.06 4.75 4.67
C PHE A 138 -1.39 5.28 3.27
N LEU A 139 -0.47 5.17 2.30
CA LEU A 139 -0.74 5.48 0.90
C LEU A 139 -1.22 4.26 0.10
N THR A 140 -1.20 3.06 0.68
CA THR A 140 -1.67 1.84 0.00
C THR A 140 -3.10 1.93 -0.55
N PRO A 141 -4.09 2.52 0.16
CA PRO A 141 -5.46 2.60 -0.34
C PRO A 141 -5.61 3.42 -1.64
N VAL A 142 -4.67 4.33 -1.93
CA VAL A 142 -4.76 5.18 -3.13
C VAL A 142 -3.95 4.66 -4.31
N ILE A 143 -3.18 3.59 -4.14
CA ILE A 143 -2.41 2.98 -5.23
C ILE A 143 -3.27 2.59 -6.45
N PRO A 144 -4.46 1.99 -6.31
CA PRO A 144 -5.33 1.69 -7.44
C PRO A 144 -5.68 2.93 -8.28
N PHE A 145 -5.95 4.07 -7.61
CA PHE A 145 -6.23 5.33 -8.29
C PHE A 145 -4.99 5.92 -8.95
N LEU A 146 -3.81 5.74 -8.33
CA LEU A 146 -2.54 6.20 -8.88
C LEU A 146 -2.16 5.46 -10.16
N ILE A 147 -2.52 4.18 -10.30
CA ILE A 147 -2.15 3.35 -11.46
C ILE A 147 -3.05 3.60 -12.68
N LEU A 148 -4.30 4.02 -12.50
CA LEU A 148 -5.24 4.24 -13.61
C LEU A 148 -4.69 5.10 -14.77
N PRO A 149 -3.96 6.21 -14.51
CA PRO A 149 -3.44 7.05 -15.58
C PRO A 149 -2.32 6.42 -16.43
N LEU A 150 -1.78 5.25 -16.07
CA LEU A 150 -0.75 4.59 -16.89
C LEU A 150 -1.20 4.29 -18.30
N VAL A 151 -2.50 4.12 -18.52
CA VAL A 151 -3.08 3.91 -19.87
C VAL A 151 -2.70 5.02 -20.86
N PHE A 152 -2.45 6.23 -20.36
CA PHE A 152 -2.06 7.38 -21.17
C PHE A 152 -0.55 7.49 -21.43
N VAL A 153 0.25 6.64 -20.82
CA VAL A 153 1.71 6.61 -21.02
C VAL A 153 2.11 5.53 -22.02
N VAL A 154 1.34 4.44 -22.08
CA VAL A 154 1.69 3.26 -22.86
C VAL A 154 1.13 3.40 -24.28
N HIS A 155 1.94 3.97 -25.20
CA HIS A 155 1.57 4.12 -26.61
C HIS A 155 2.34 3.17 -27.54
N GLY A 156 3.42 2.55 -27.08
CA GLY A 156 4.26 1.70 -27.91
C GLY A 156 5.00 0.63 -27.12
N ARG A 157 5.65 -0.30 -27.84
CA ARG A 157 6.34 -1.44 -27.22
C ARG A 157 7.43 -1.03 -26.21
N LEU A 158 8.22 -0.01 -26.52
CA LEU A 158 9.28 0.46 -25.63
C LEU A 158 8.72 0.99 -24.31
N GLN A 159 7.67 1.82 -24.37
CA GLN A 159 7.00 2.37 -23.18
C GLN A 159 6.33 1.25 -22.37
N ALA A 160 5.66 0.31 -23.05
CA ALA A 160 5.07 -0.86 -22.40
C ALA A 160 6.14 -1.68 -21.66
N THR A 161 7.28 -1.96 -22.29
CA THR A 161 8.39 -2.68 -21.67
C THR A 161 8.94 -1.92 -20.46
N ALA A 162 9.19 -0.61 -20.59
CA ALA A 162 9.70 0.21 -19.48
C ALA A 162 8.74 0.23 -18.29
N VAL A 163 7.44 0.45 -18.54
CA VAL A 163 6.40 0.42 -17.51
C VAL A 163 6.31 -0.97 -16.85
N SER A 164 6.36 -2.04 -17.65
CA SER A 164 6.34 -3.42 -17.13
C SER A 164 7.53 -3.71 -16.21
N ILE A 165 8.72 -3.23 -16.57
CA ILE A 165 9.91 -3.35 -15.70
C ILE A 165 9.69 -2.60 -14.39
N LEU A 166 9.18 -1.37 -14.42
CA LEU A 166 8.91 -0.60 -13.19
C LEU A 166 7.83 -1.25 -12.33
N ILE A 167 6.80 -1.85 -12.93
CA ILE A 167 5.80 -2.64 -12.20
C ILE A 167 6.47 -3.85 -11.54
N ALA A 168 7.26 -4.61 -12.28
CA ALA A 168 7.96 -5.79 -11.75
C ALA A 168 8.88 -5.42 -10.59
N VAL A 169 9.64 -4.32 -10.70
CA VAL A 169 10.50 -3.80 -9.63
C VAL A 169 9.66 -3.37 -8.42
N SER A 170 8.53 -2.67 -8.64
CA SER A 170 7.61 -2.27 -7.56
C SER A 170 7.06 -3.50 -6.81
N ILE A 171 6.66 -4.53 -7.53
CA ILE A 171 6.17 -5.80 -6.96
C ILE A 171 7.29 -6.47 -6.16
N LEU A 172 8.49 -6.59 -6.72
CA LEU A 172 9.63 -7.22 -6.07
C LEU A 172 9.99 -6.54 -4.75
N ILE A 173 10.07 -5.21 -4.73
CA ILE A 173 10.38 -4.43 -3.54
C ILE A 173 9.34 -4.67 -2.43
N ASN A 174 8.06 -4.55 -2.77
CA ASN A 174 6.99 -4.72 -1.78
C ASN A 174 6.86 -6.17 -1.32
N TRP A 175 7.11 -7.12 -2.19
CA TRP A 175 7.13 -8.53 -1.83
C TRP A 175 8.30 -8.87 -0.91
N ALA A 176 9.51 -8.37 -1.19
CA ALA A 176 10.65 -8.52 -0.31
C ALA A 176 10.37 -7.90 1.08
N GLY A 177 9.70 -6.73 1.11
CA GLY A 177 9.28 -6.08 2.35
C GLY A 177 8.25 -6.87 3.14
N ALA A 178 7.31 -7.51 2.46
CA ALA A 178 6.31 -8.38 3.11
C ALA A 178 6.94 -9.61 3.79
N ILE A 179 8.08 -10.08 3.28
CA ILE A 179 8.82 -11.24 3.84
C ILE A 179 9.72 -10.80 5.01
N TYR A 180 10.51 -9.74 4.83
CA TYR A 180 11.58 -9.37 5.76
C TYR A 180 11.19 -8.29 6.76
N GLY A 181 9.95 -7.82 6.70
CA GLY A 181 9.33 -7.04 7.76
C GLY A 181 9.80 -5.60 7.89
N PRO A 182 9.34 -4.97 8.97
CA PRO A 182 9.07 -3.54 9.04
C PRO A 182 10.26 -2.66 9.40
N SER A 183 11.32 -3.18 10.00
CA SER A 183 12.36 -2.37 10.66
C SER A 183 13.54 -1.98 9.75
N ASN A 184 13.58 -2.51 8.53
CA ASN A 184 14.72 -2.34 7.65
C ASN A 184 14.45 -1.26 6.58
N SER A 185 15.49 -0.54 6.20
CA SER A 185 15.45 0.32 5.01
C SER A 185 15.20 -0.55 3.76
N ILE A 186 14.72 0.06 2.67
CA ILE A 186 14.53 -0.63 1.39
C ILE A 186 15.78 -1.41 0.95
N PHE A 187 16.97 -0.83 1.13
CA PHE A 187 18.25 -1.48 0.78
C PHE A 187 18.54 -2.67 1.68
N GLY A 188 18.27 -2.55 2.99
CA GLY A 188 18.43 -3.65 3.95
C GLY A 188 17.52 -4.84 3.61
N VAL A 189 16.26 -4.56 3.31
CA VAL A 189 15.29 -5.61 2.92
C VAL A 189 15.68 -6.30 1.61
N LEU A 190 16.08 -5.54 0.59
CA LEU A 190 16.54 -6.11 -0.67
C LEU A 190 17.82 -6.96 -0.51
N THR A 191 18.75 -6.50 0.32
CA THR A 191 19.96 -7.26 0.64
C THR A 191 19.60 -8.59 1.33
N LEU A 192 18.74 -8.55 2.34
CA LEU A 192 18.28 -9.77 3.03
C LEU A 192 17.56 -10.71 2.07
N PHE A 193 16.68 -10.18 1.21
CA PHE A 193 15.97 -10.97 0.22
C PHE A 193 16.92 -11.68 -0.75
N LEU A 194 17.97 -10.98 -1.22
CA LEU A 194 18.94 -11.54 -2.15
C LEU A 194 19.89 -12.54 -1.49
N LEU A 195 20.29 -12.30 -0.24
CA LEU A 195 21.24 -13.16 0.46
C LEU A 195 20.57 -14.39 1.10
N SER A 196 19.43 -14.20 1.74
CA SER A 196 18.73 -15.26 2.49
C SER A 196 17.63 -15.95 1.68
N GLY A 197 17.25 -15.37 0.51
CA GLY A 197 16.20 -15.88 -0.35
C GLY A 197 14.78 -15.55 0.13
N PRO A 198 13.74 -15.92 -0.64
CA PRO A 198 12.34 -15.60 -0.36
C PRO A 198 11.78 -16.52 0.75
N SER A 199 12.13 -16.27 1.99
CA SER A 199 11.65 -17.01 3.17
C SER A 199 10.18 -16.66 3.45
N THR A 200 9.26 -17.26 2.70
CA THR A 200 7.82 -17.04 2.86
C THR A 200 7.34 -17.58 4.21
N PRO A 201 6.25 -17.03 4.80
CA PRO A 201 5.66 -17.55 6.05
C PRO A 201 5.34 -19.06 5.96
N LEU A 202 4.88 -19.53 4.81
CA LEU A 202 4.61 -20.95 4.58
C LEU A 202 5.89 -21.78 4.63
N TYR A 203 6.97 -21.29 4.05
CA TYR A 203 8.27 -21.95 4.10
C TYR A 203 8.77 -22.07 5.55
N LEU A 204 8.73 -20.98 6.31
CA LEU A 204 9.13 -20.94 7.71
C LEU A 204 8.28 -21.91 8.55
N PHE A 205 6.96 -21.87 8.37
CA PHE A 205 6.05 -22.77 9.09
C PHE A 205 6.36 -24.26 8.80
N ILE A 206 6.56 -24.62 7.54
CA ILE A 206 6.87 -26.00 7.15
C ILE A 206 8.25 -26.40 7.70
N SER A 207 9.25 -25.51 7.59
CA SER A 207 10.61 -25.75 8.11
C SER A 207 10.59 -25.98 9.62
N ASP A 208 9.94 -25.10 10.38
CA ASP A 208 9.83 -25.18 11.84
C ASP A 208 9.03 -26.41 12.26
N TYR A 209 7.94 -26.71 11.57
CA TYR A 209 7.10 -27.88 11.86
C TYR A 209 7.89 -29.18 11.67
N ILE A 210 8.61 -29.32 10.55
CA ILE A 210 9.41 -30.53 10.28
C ILE A 210 10.57 -30.64 11.26
N GLN A 211 11.26 -29.54 11.55
CA GLN A 211 12.35 -29.54 12.54
C GLN A 211 11.85 -29.91 13.94
N SER A 212 10.63 -29.55 14.30
CA SER A 212 10.05 -29.88 15.63
C SER A 212 9.66 -31.33 15.78
N TYR A 213 9.29 -32.02 14.69
CA TYR A 213 8.80 -33.40 14.70
C TYR A 213 9.78 -34.43 14.13
N THR A 214 10.80 -33.97 13.44
CA THR A 214 11.87 -34.83 12.90
C THR A 214 13.20 -34.20 13.23
N SER A 215 14.18 -35.01 13.56
CA SER A 215 15.58 -34.54 13.70
C SER A 215 16.19 -34.11 12.36
N TRP A 216 15.41 -33.97 11.32
CA TRP A 216 15.84 -33.60 10.00
C TRP A 216 15.76 -32.06 9.87
N SER A 217 16.94 -31.43 9.71
CA SER A 217 16.98 -30.08 9.22
C SER A 217 16.64 -30.11 7.73
N ILE A 218 15.50 -29.54 7.35
CA ILE A 218 15.22 -29.35 5.92
C ILE A 218 16.16 -28.28 5.42
N SER A 219 17.16 -28.73 4.70
CA SER A 219 18.09 -27.88 3.96
C SER A 219 17.55 -27.45 2.58
N ILE A 220 16.22 -27.39 2.40
CA ILE A 220 15.65 -26.83 1.17
C ILE A 220 15.82 -25.33 1.25
N SER A 221 16.64 -24.78 0.36
CA SER A 221 16.78 -23.33 0.24
C SER A 221 15.40 -22.68 -0.01
N PRO A 222 15.12 -21.51 0.57
CA PRO A 222 13.91 -20.72 0.26
C PRO A 222 13.69 -20.54 -1.26
N TYR A 223 14.75 -20.42 -2.03
CA TYR A 223 14.70 -20.40 -3.50
C TYR A 223 14.17 -21.70 -4.12
N GLY A 224 14.53 -22.85 -3.54
CA GLY A 224 14.02 -24.16 -3.98
C GLY A 224 12.53 -24.29 -3.77
N SER A 225 11.99 -23.86 -2.62
CA SER A 225 10.56 -23.87 -2.34
C SER A 225 9.79 -22.98 -3.32
N PHE A 226 10.40 -21.87 -3.72
CA PHE A 226 9.83 -20.96 -4.70
C PHE A 226 9.80 -21.53 -6.12
N LEU A 227 10.86 -22.21 -6.50
CA LEU A 227 10.92 -22.94 -7.78
C LEU A 227 9.83 -24.02 -7.84
N MET A 228 9.67 -24.80 -6.77
CA MET A 228 8.62 -25.83 -6.67
C MET A 228 7.22 -25.24 -6.82
N LEU A 229 6.94 -24.10 -6.19
CA LEU A 229 5.68 -23.38 -6.35
C LEU A 229 5.45 -22.92 -7.79
N GLY A 230 6.50 -22.38 -8.43
CA GLY A 230 6.47 -21.97 -9.84
C GLY A 230 6.17 -23.13 -10.78
N VAL A 231 6.82 -24.27 -10.56
CA VAL A 231 6.56 -25.50 -11.31
C VAL A 231 5.11 -25.98 -11.09
N LEU A 232 4.60 -25.97 -9.86
CA LEU A 232 3.23 -26.35 -9.55
C LEU A 232 2.22 -25.43 -10.27
N ILE A 233 2.42 -24.13 -10.21
CA ILE A 233 1.56 -23.14 -10.91
C ILE A 233 1.60 -23.39 -12.42
N TYR A 234 2.79 -23.62 -13.00
CA TYR A 234 2.93 -23.91 -14.43
C TYR A 234 2.18 -25.19 -14.82
N VAL A 235 2.31 -26.26 -14.04
CA VAL A 235 1.60 -27.53 -14.27
C VAL A 235 0.09 -27.31 -14.19
N LEU A 236 -0.40 -26.65 -13.15
CA LEU A 236 -1.83 -26.37 -12.98
C LEU A 236 -2.36 -25.50 -14.14
N TRP A 237 -1.60 -24.49 -14.57
CA TRP A 237 -1.97 -23.66 -15.72
C TRP A 237 -1.98 -24.47 -17.03
N ARG A 238 -0.97 -25.29 -17.26
CA ARG A 238 -0.81 -26.11 -18.48
C ARG A 238 -1.93 -27.15 -18.64
N TYR A 239 -2.39 -27.71 -17.51
CA TYR A 239 -3.42 -28.74 -17.49
C TYR A 239 -4.79 -28.21 -17.04
N SER A 240 -4.94 -26.89 -16.89
CA SER A 240 -6.26 -26.28 -16.60
C SER A 240 -7.22 -26.54 -17.75
N PRO A 241 -8.43 -27.05 -17.46
CA PRO A 241 -9.45 -27.30 -18.48
C PRO A 241 -10.18 -26.04 -18.98
N LEU A 242 -9.67 -24.84 -18.64
CA LEU A 242 -10.28 -23.59 -19.07
C LEU A 242 -10.22 -23.49 -20.60
N PRO A 243 -11.36 -23.41 -21.32
CA PRO A 243 -11.36 -23.26 -22.76
C PRO A 243 -10.74 -21.91 -23.09
N VAL A 244 -9.63 -21.96 -23.82
CA VAL A 244 -9.17 -20.79 -24.57
C VAL A 244 -10.27 -20.49 -25.59
N LYS A 245 -11.06 -19.45 -25.37
CA LYS A 245 -11.95 -18.95 -26.40
C LYS A 245 -11.06 -18.40 -27.50
N GLU A 246 -11.00 -19.12 -28.61
CA GLU A 246 -10.52 -18.65 -29.90
C GLU A 246 -11.30 -17.42 -30.37
#